data_6a434734b286b9f506555485e35ef5d2
#
_entry.id   6a434734b286b9f506555485e35ef5d2
#
_cell.length_a   1.000
_cell.length_b   1.000
_cell.length_c   1.000
_cell.angle_alpha   90.00
_cell.angle_beta   90.00
_cell.angle_gamma   90.00
#
_symmetry.space_group_name_H-M   'P 1'
#
loop_
_entity.id
_entity.type
_entity.pdbx_description
1 polymer ?
#
loop_
_entity_poly.entity_id
_entity_poly.type
_entity_poly.pdbx_seq_one_letter_code
_entity_poly.pdbx_strand_id
1 'polypeptide(L)'
;DALESAGVANLASRRVEELSGGQRQRVWIAMALAQNTPVLLLDEPTTYLDISHQVEVLELAAALQRQGRTVVAVLHELALAFRYATHLVVMHQGAIVAQGHPREIVTEQLIEKVFDLPCQLLHDPQTGAPLVLPRPRKQAL
;
A
#
# COMPACT_ATOMS: atom_id res chain seq x y z
N ASP A 1 15.35 13.91 11.13
CA ASP A 1 16.19 13.56 10.00
C ASP A 1 15.52 12.45 9.17
N ALA A 2 15.81 12.39 7.86
CA ALA A 2 15.13 11.46 6.94
C ALA A 2 15.39 9.99 7.29
N LEU A 3 16.62 9.64 7.69
CA LEU A 3 16.98 8.28 8.11
C LEU A 3 16.28 7.88 9.41
N GLU A 4 16.14 8.79 10.34
CA GLU A 4 15.40 8.58 11.59
C GLU A 4 13.92 8.38 11.31
N SER A 5 13.34 9.23 10.47
CA SER A 5 11.93 9.15 10.06
C SER A 5 11.59 7.83 9.37
N ALA A 6 12.54 7.27 8.62
CA ALA A 6 12.39 5.95 7.97
C ALA A 6 12.80 4.77 8.88
N GLY A 7 13.27 5.03 10.11
CA GLY A 7 13.69 4.00 11.06
C GLY A 7 14.95 3.22 10.66
N VAL A 8 15.87 3.87 9.91
CA VAL A 8 17.09 3.26 9.38
C VAL A 8 18.37 4.04 9.70
N ALA A 9 18.33 4.91 10.70
CA ALA A 9 19.49 5.70 11.11
C ALA A 9 20.71 4.83 11.50
N ASN A 10 20.46 3.67 12.10
CA ASN A 10 21.49 2.69 12.46
C ASN A 10 22.19 2.03 11.26
N LEU A 11 21.67 2.22 10.05
CA LEU A 11 22.23 1.66 8.81
C LEU A 11 23.03 2.70 8.01
N ALA A 12 23.17 3.93 8.50
CA ALA A 12 23.78 5.05 7.78
C ALA A 12 25.20 4.78 7.28
N SER A 13 25.97 3.93 7.98
CA SER A 13 27.34 3.55 7.60
C SER A 13 27.42 2.28 6.75
N ARG A 14 26.30 1.59 6.51
CA ARG A 14 26.29 0.36 5.71
C ARG A 14 26.17 0.66 4.22
N ARG A 15 26.74 -0.21 3.40
CA ARG A 15 26.55 -0.17 1.95
C ARG A 15 25.18 -0.69 1.59
N VAL A 16 24.57 -0.13 0.56
CA VAL A 16 23.20 -0.49 0.13
C VAL A 16 23.11 -1.96 -0.27
N GLU A 17 24.19 -2.53 -0.84
CA GLU A 17 24.27 -3.92 -1.26
C GLU A 17 24.22 -4.91 -0.08
N GLU A 18 24.57 -4.47 1.12
CA GLU A 18 24.56 -5.27 2.36
C GLU A 18 23.19 -5.28 3.06
N LEU A 19 22.25 -4.47 2.57
CA LEU A 19 20.93 -4.33 3.18
C LEU A 19 19.96 -5.41 2.71
N SER A 20 19.08 -5.86 3.61
CA SER A 20 17.93 -6.68 3.23
C SER A 20 16.98 -5.91 2.32
N GLY A 21 16.07 -6.61 1.64
CA GLY A 21 15.07 -5.97 0.76
C GLY A 21 14.25 -4.91 1.50
N GLY A 22 13.74 -5.22 2.69
CA GLY A 22 12.97 -4.27 3.52
C GLY A 22 13.79 -3.09 4.00
N GLN A 23 15.04 -3.31 4.43
CA GLN A 23 15.96 -2.24 4.81
C GLN A 23 16.26 -1.32 3.64
N ARG A 24 16.53 -1.88 2.48
CA ARG A 24 16.78 -1.12 1.23
C ARG A 24 15.58 -0.29 0.84
N GLN A 25 14.37 -0.83 0.93
CA GLN A 25 13.13 -0.11 0.64
C GLN A 25 12.96 1.10 1.57
N ARG A 26 13.21 0.95 2.87
CA ARG A 26 13.16 2.06 3.83
C ARG A 26 14.24 3.12 3.57
N VAL A 27 15.43 2.72 3.13
CA VAL A 27 16.49 3.67 2.73
C VAL A 27 16.05 4.47 1.50
N TRP A 28 15.39 3.87 0.52
CA TRP A 28 14.83 4.60 -0.62
C TRP A 28 13.73 5.58 -0.20
N ILE A 29 12.87 5.19 0.74
CA ILE A 29 11.90 6.12 1.32
C ILE A 29 12.62 7.28 2.05
N ALA A 30 13.68 7.00 2.81
CA ALA A 30 14.49 8.03 3.44
C ALA A 30 15.11 9.01 2.41
N MET A 31 15.57 8.52 1.26
CA MET A 31 16.06 9.37 0.17
C MET A 31 14.96 10.29 -0.36
N ALA A 32 13.74 9.78 -0.55
CA ALA A 32 12.61 10.61 -0.97
C ALA A 32 12.23 11.63 0.11
N LEU A 33 12.27 11.25 1.39
CA LEU A 33 12.02 12.16 2.52
C LEU A 33 13.06 13.27 2.65
N ALA A 34 14.31 12.98 2.27
CA ALA A 34 15.39 13.98 2.29
C ALA A 34 15.14 15.17 1.32
N GLN A 35 14.31 14.97 0.30
CA GLN A 35 13.89 16.06 -0.60
C GLN A 35 12.94 17.05 0.08
N ASN A 36 12.44 16.73 1.27
CA ASN A 36 11.56 17.58 2.08
C ASN A 36 10.33 18.13 1.35
N THR A 37 9.72 17.32 0.50
CA THR A 37 8.48 17.66 -0.21
C THR A 37 7.24 17.36 0.63
N PRO A 38 6.15 18.12 0.48
CA PRO A 38 4.89 17.85 1.18
C PRO A 38 4.17 16.60 0.64
N VAL A 39 4.49 16.19 -0.58
CA VAL A 39 3.91 15.02 -1.26
C VAL A 39 5.00 13.99 -1.49
N LEU A 40 4.73 12.75 -1.13
CA LEU A 40 5.57 11.57 -1.35
C LEU A 40 4.85 10.61 -2.31
N LEU A 41 5.51 10.27 -3.41
CA LEU A 41 5.02 9.31 -4.38
C LEU A 41 5.81 8.00 -4.26
N LEU A 42 5.12 6.90 -4.01
CA LEU A 42 5.70 5.57 -3.86
C LEU A 42 5.12 4.64 -4.93
N ASP A 43 5.96 4.23 -5.86
CA ASP A 43 5.55 3.29 -6.91
C ASP A 43 5.87 1.87 -6.46
N GLU A 44 4.83 1.08 -6.17
CA GLU A 44 4.90 -0.32 -5.73
C GLU A 44 5.88 -0.56 -4.56
N PRO A 45 5.77 0.17 -3.44
CA PRO A 45 6.77 0.12 -2.37
C PRO A 45 6.81 -1.20 -1.60
N THR A 46 5.83 -2.08 -1.81
CA THR A 46 5.69 -3.38 -1.14
C THR A 46 6.09 -4.56 -2.00
N THR A 47 6.36 -4.35 -3.29
CA THR A 47 6.71 -5.40 -4.25
C THR A 47 8.02 -6.09 -3.86
N TYR A 48 8.08 -7.42 -3.98
CA TYR A 48 9.20 -8.28 -3.59
C TYR A 48 9.55 -8.32 -2.10
N LEU A 49 8.69 -7.78 -1.25
CA LEU A 49 8.82 -7.89 0.21
C LEU A 49 7.92 -9.01 0.75
N ASP A 50 8.36 -9.67 1.80
CA ASP A 50 7.47 -10.52 2.59
C ASP A 50 6.43 -9.69 3.36
N ILE A 51 5.39 -10.34 3.85
CA ILE A 51 4.24 -9.66 4.47
C ILE A 51 4.66 -8.78 5.67
N SER A 52 5.64 -9.19 6.44
CA SER A 52 6.13 -8.41 7.58
C SER A 52 6.72 -7.07 7.13
N HIS A 53 7.60 -7.10 6.13
CA HIS A 53 8.22 -5.89 5.60
C HIS A 53 7.23 -5.02 4.81
N GLN A 54 6.23 -5.62 4.13
CA GLN A 54 5.15 -4.86 3.50
C GLN A 54 4.38 -4.02 4.53
N VAL A 55 4.01 -4.64 5.66
CA VAL A 55 3.32 -3.97 6.76
C VAL A 55 4.18 -2.84 7.32
N GLU A 56 5.46 -3.08 7.60
CA GLU A 56 6.37 -2.05 8.10
C GLU A 56 6.48 -0.82 7.18
N VAL A 57 6.54 -1.03 5.87
CA VAL A 57 6.58 0.06 4.87
C VAL A 57 5.28 0.86 4.89
N LEU A 58 4.12 0.19 4.98
CA LEU A 58 2.83 0.86 5.00
C LEU A 58 2.55 1.57 6.33
N GLU A 59 3.02 1.03 7.44
CA GLU A 59 2.98 1.72 8.75
C GLU A 59 3.84 2.98 8.75
N LEU A 60 5.02 2.93 8.13
CA LEU A 60 5.84 4.12 7.91
C LEU A 60 5.10 5.16 7.06
N ALA A 61 4.49 4.76 5.96
CA ALA A 61 3.68 5.64 5.10
C ALA A 61 2.52 6.29 5.89
N ALA A 62 1.81 5.51 6.70
CA ALA A 62 0.73 6.00 7.55
C ALA A 62 1.25 6.96 8.65
N ALA A 63 2.43 6.71 9.21
CA ALA A 63 3.05 7.61 10.18
C ALA A 63 3.42 8.95 9.55
N LEU A 64 3.95 8.95 8.33
CA LEU A 64 4.27 10.16 7.58
C LEU A 64 3.01 10.98 7.24
N GLN A 65 1.94 10.29 6.89
CA GLN A 65 0.63 10.91 6.63
C GLN A 65 0.10 11.60 7.92
N ARG A 66 0.18 10.95 9.08
CA ARG A 66 -0.20 11.56 10.36
C ARG A 66 0.65 12.77 10.74
N GLN A 67 1.87 12.87 10.24
CA GLN A 67 2.75 14.04 10.38
C GLN A 67 2.43 15.18 9.40
N GLY A 68 1.36 15.05 8.61
CA GLY A 68 0.88 16.07 7.68
C GLY A 68 1.41 15.96 6.26
N ARG A 69 2.11 14.87 5.90
CA ARG A 69 2.50 14.63 4.50
C ARG A 69 1.37 13.97 3.72
N THR A 70 1.28 14.26 2.44
CA THR A 70 0.45 13.49 1.51
C THR A 70 1.28 12.36 0.94
N VAL A 71 0.85 11.12 1.17
CA VAL A 71 1.52 9.93 0.61
C VAL A 71 0.60 9.30 -0.44
N VAL A 72 1.10 9.18 -1.65
CA VAL A 72 0.42 8.46 -2.75
C VAL A 72 1.23 7.21 -3.05
N ALA A 73 0.61 6.04 -2.95
CA ALA A 73 1.26 4.76 -3.19
C ALA A 73 0.48 3.93 -4.22
N VAL A 74 1.18 3.34 -5.17
CA VAL A 74 0.63 2.29 -6.05
C VAL A 74 0.81 0.96 -5.34
N LEU A 75 -0.27 0.23 -5.12
CA LEU A 75 -0.29 -1.05 -4.42
C LEU A 75 -1.04 -2.10 -5.23
N HIS A 76 -0.62 -3.36 -5.11
CA HIS A 76 -1.26 -4.51 -5.74
C HIS A 76 -2.00 -5.41 -4.73
N GLU A 77 -1.58 -5.39 -3.46
CA GLU A 77 -2.18 -6.19 -2.39
C GLU A 77 -3.44 -5.50 -1.88
N LEU A 78 -4.62 -5.97 -2.34
CA LEU A 78 -5.91 -5.34 -2.04
C LEU A 78 -6.18 -5.20 -0.54
N ALA A 79 -5.90 -6.25 0.24
CA ALA A 79 -6.14 -6.22 1.68
C ALA A 79 -5.33 -5.11 2.39
N LEU A 80 -4.07 -4.95 2.01
CA LEU A 80 -3.20 -3.90 2.54
C LEU A 80 -3.62 -2.52 2.06
N ALA A 81 -3.94 -2.38 0.76
CA ALA A 81 -4.42 -1.12 0.21
C ALA A 81 -5.69 -0.65 0.94
N PHE A 82 -6.66 -1.54 1.16
CA PHE A 82 -7.92 -1.19 1.82
C PHE A 82 -7.76 -0.91 3.32
N ARG A 83 -6.77 -1.54 3.96
CA ARG A 83 -6.49 -1.34 5.38
C ARG A 83 -5.80 0.00 5.65
N TYR A 84 -4.83 0.39 4.81
CA TYR A 84 -3.97 1.55 5.08
C TYR A 84 -4.39 2.84 4.36
N ALA A 85 -5.11 2.75 3.25
CA ALA A 85 -5.53 3.94 2.52
C ALA A 85 -6.63 4.71 3.25
N THR A 86 -6.46 6.01 3.34
CA THR A 86 -7.53 6.95 3.73
C THR A 86 -8.38 7.37 2.55
N HIS A 87 -7.81 7.29 1.35
CA HIS A 87 -8.48 7.54 0.07
C HIS A 87 -7.91 6.59 -0.98
N LEU A 88 -8.79 5.89 -1.70
CA LEU A 88 -8.43 5.03 -2.82
C LEU A 88 -8.73 5.74 -4.14
N VAL A 89 -7.87 5.49 -5.11
CA VAL A 89 -8.15 5.75 -6.53
C VAL A 89 -8.03 4.42 -7.26
N VAL A 90 -9.14 3.93 -7.79
CA VAL A 90 -9.19 2.66 -8.53
C VAL A 90 -9.15 2.96 -10.02
N MET A 91 -8.14 2.41 -10.69
CA MET A 91 -7.93 2.59 -12.12
C MET A 91 -8.20 1.29 -12.88
N HIS A 92 -8.82 1.40 -14.03
CA HIS A 92 -9.05 0.29 -14.96
C HIS A 92 -8.96 0.79 -16.40
N GLN A 93 -8.18 0.12 -17.23
CA GLN A 93 -8.00 0.45 -18.65
C GLN A 93 -7.68 1.95 -18.91
N GLY A 94 -6.80 2.52 -18.08
CA GLY A 94 -6.35 3.91 -18.22
C GLY A 94 -7.32 4.97 -17.70
N ALA A 95 -8.44 4.58 -17.08
CA ALA A 95 -9.44 5.49 -16.52
C ALA A 95 -9.62 5.28 -15.01
N ILE A 96 -9.94 6.35 -14.28
CA ILE A 96 -10.39 6.26 -12.90
C ILE A 96 -11.85 5.78 -12.91
N VAL A 97 -12.11 4.64 -12.28
CA VAL A 97 -13.44 4.02 -12.23
C VAL A 97 -14.13 4.19 -10.88
N ALA A 98 -13.38 4.43 -9.82
CA ALA A 98 -13.89 4.78 -8.50
C ALA A 98 -12.82 5.51 -7.69
N GLN A 99 -13.25 6.37 -6.78
CA GLN A 99 -12.37 7.02 -5.80
C GLN A 99 -13.15 7.37 -4.54
N GLY A 100 -12.48 7.31 -3.40
CA GLY A 100 -13.07 7.62 -2.10
C GLY A 100 -12.50 6.75 -0.98
N HIS A 101 -13.14 6.79 0.18
CA HIS A 101 -12.72 5.95 1.31
C HIS A 101 -12.99 4.48 1.01
N PRO A 102 -12.05 3.55 1.35
CA PRO A 102 -12.21 2.12 1.03
C PRO A 102 -13.54 1.51 1.44
N ARG A 103 -14.03 1.85 2.64
CA ARG A 103 -15.31 1.32 3.16
C ARG A 103 -16.53 1.77 2.37
N GLU A 104 -16.43 2.87 1.64
CA GLU A 104 -17.54 3.47 0.89
C GLU A 104 -17.57 3.00 -0.55
N ILE A 105 -16.41 2.86 -1.17
CA ILE A 105 -16.33 2.61 -2.62
C ILE A 105 -16.08 1.14 -3.00
N VAL A 106 -15.49 0.34 -2.10
CA VAL A 106 -15.17 -1.06 -2.41
C VAL A 106 -16.44 -1.91 -2.31
N THR A 107 -16.84 -2.47 -3.45
CA THR A 107 -17.98 -3.38 -3.60
C THR A 107 -17.57 -4.64 -4.33
N GLU A 108 -18.34 -5.73 -4.18
CA GLU A 108 -18.10 -6.96 -4.94
C GLU A 108 -18.13 -6.69 -6.45
N GLN A 109 -19.06 -5.83 -6.91
CA GLN A 109 -19.18 -5.46 -8.31
C GLN A 109 -17.97 -4.69 -8.82
N LEU A 110 -17.38 -3.79 -8.00
CA LEU A 110 -16.17 -3.08 -8.37
C LEU A 110 -14.99 -4.04 -8.54
N ILE A 111 -14.82 -4.96 -7.59
CA ILE A 111 -13.74 -5.96 -7.65
C ILE A 111 -13.91 -6.88 -8.86
N GLU A 112 -15.12 -7.38 -9.11
CA GLU A 112 -15.39 -8.21 -10.27
C GLU A 112 -15.10 -7.46 -11.59
N LYS A 113 -15.55 -6.22 -11.69
CA LYS A 113 -15.34 -5.39 -12.90
C LYS A 113 -13.88 -5.10 -13.18
N VAL A 114 -13.10 -4.77 -12.13
CA VAL A 114 -11.72 -4.28 -12.29
C VAL A 114 -10.72 -5.44 -12.41
N PHE A 115 -10.92 -6.51 -11.63
CA PHE A 115 -9.98 -7.61 -11.49
C PHE A 115 -10.47 -8.92 -12.13
N ASP A 116 -11.66 -8.91 -12.74
CA ASP A 116 -12.31 -10.14 -13.26
C ASP A 116 -12.36 -11.25 -12.19
N LEU A 117 -12.68 -10.87 -10.96
CA LEU A 117 -12.62 -11.72 -9.78
C LEU A 117 -13.96 -11.75 -9.05
N PRO A 118 -14.81 -12.78 -9.29
CA PRO A 118 -15.98 -13.00 -8.45
C PRO A 118 -15.54 -13.20 -6.99
N CYS A 119 -16.12 -12.44 -6.08
CA CYS A 119 -15.69 -12.46 -4.69
C CYS A 119 -16.88 -12.27 -3.74
N GLN A 120 -16.60 -12.45 -2.47
CA GLN A 120 -17.40 -11.99 -1.34
C GLN A 120 -16.58 -11.00 -0.56
N LEU A 121 -17.19 -9.93 -0.09
CA LEU A 121 -16.55 -8.99 0.82
C LEU A 121 -16.87 -9.38 2.27
N LEU A 122 -15.81 -9.46 3.05
CA LEU A 122 -15.85 -9.47 4.51
C LEU A 122 -15.32 -8.12 5.01
N HIS A 123 -15.38 -7.91 6.31
CA HIS A 123 -14.83 -6.69 6.93
C HIS A 123 -13.89 -7.08 8.07
N ASP A 124 -12.74 -6.45 8.11
CA ASP A 124 -11.81 -6.58 9.22
C ASP A 124 -12.49 -6.11 10.52
N PRO A 125 -12.60 -6.96 11.55
CA PRO A 125 -13.30 -6.61 12.79
C PRO A 125 -12.61 -5.47 13.57
N GLN A 126 -11.33 -5.23 13.35
CA GLN A 126 -10.57 -4.19 14.04
C GLN A 126 -10.67 -2.84 13.33
N THR A 127 -10.53 -2.83 12.01
CA THR A 127 -10.45 -1.60 11.22
C THR A 127 -11.71 -1.32 10.41
N GLY A 128 -12.57 -2.33 10.22
CA GLY A 128 -13.71 -2.25 9.30
C GLY A 128 -13.31 -2.20 7.81
N ALA A 129 -12.04 -2.38 7.49
CA ALA A 129 -11.57 -2.39 6.11
C ALA A 129 -12.16 -3.57 5.33
N PRO A 130 -12.50 -3.40 4.05
CA PRO A 130 -12.96 -4.51 3.22
C PRO A 130 -11.88 -5.58 3.04
N LEU A 131 -12.29 -6.85 3.10
CA LEU A 131 -11.47 -8.01 2.81
C LEU A 131 -12.08 -8.78 1.66
N VAL A 132 -11.30 -9.01 0.62
CA VAL A 132 -11.74 -9.75 -0.57
C VAL A 132 -11.53 -11.24 -0.36
N LEU A 133 -12.62 -12.01 -0.33
CA LEU A 133 -12.60 -13.45 -0.35
C LEU A 133 -12.97 -13.96 -1.75
N PRO A 134 -12.01 -14.45 -2.55
CA PRO A 134 -12.29 -14.95 -3.89
C PRO A 134 -13.28 -16.10 -3.87
N ARG A 135 -14.23 -16.11 -4.82
CA ARG A 135 -15.11 -17.26 -5.08
C ARG A 135 -14.51 -18.11 -6.19
N PRO A 136 -14.66 -19.44 -6.13
CA PRO A 136 -14.27 -20.32 -7.24
C PRO A 136 -14.96 -19.85 -8.53
N ARG A 137 -14.21 -19.69 -9.61
CA ARG A 137 -14.82 -19.54 -10.93
C ARG A 137 -15.59 -20.84 -11.23
N LYS A 138 -16.88 -20.73 -11.59
CA LYS A 138 -17.60 -21.90 -12.11
C LYS A 138 -16.80 -22.37 -13.33
N GLN A 139 -16.20 -23.55 -13.21
CA GLN A 139 -15.61 -24.19 -14.39
C GLN A 139 -16.74 -24.38 -15.39
N ALA A 140 -16.59 -23.76 -16.57
CA ALA A 140 -17.38 -24.16 -17.72
C ALA A 140 -16.94 -25.58 -18.06
N LEU A 141 -17.78 -26.57 -17.71
CA LEU A 141 -17.67 -27.96 -18.18
C LEU A 141 -17.96 -28.01 -19.66
#